data_a05f7599b25158d9721d7eb85ecf4b5b
#
_entry.id   a05f7599b25158d9721d7eb85ecf4b5b
#
_cell.length_a   1.000
_cell.length_b   1.000
_cell.length_c   1.000
_cell.angle_alpha   90.00
_cell.angle_beta   90.00
_cell.angle_gamma   90.00
#
_symmetry.space_group_name_H-M   'P 1'
#
loop_
_entity.id
_entity.type
_entity.pdbx_description
1 polymer ?
#
loop_
_entity_poly.entity_id
_entity_poly.type
_entity_poly.pdbx_seq_one_letter_code
_entity_poly.pdbx_strand_id
1 'polypeptide(L)'
;FAGANGLTDAWVKLVRGGTPPAKGSDALVCDQSGPTVPNTCEVVDKILYRGSKLVTLNATSYDNEHAKFLTDDGLMLSDHDPVGVGFSWSRNPDFQLSDQFGGPHGDYYNDIDAVPAGASAVSLSLRSGSRVDGVALTLASGKVLTHGGAGGTVSTLTLGSGEYVTSAQLCQGQKDGLTRVFSAKFTTNLGRSLSGGTTTSDCVTRTAPSGWQIAGFQGRAGGEIDKLGFIYTKR
;
A
#
# COMPACT_ATOMS: atom_id res chain seq x y z
N PHE A 1 -9.11 20.31 2.77
CA PHE A 1 -8.80 19.05 3.49
C PHE A 1 -8.62 17.88 2.51
N ALA A 2 -9.56 17.66 1.60
CA ALA A 2 -9.53 16.51 0.69
C ALA A 2 -8.36 16.57 -0.31
N GLY A 3 -8.11 17.72 -0.95
CA GLY A 3 -7.11 17.86 -2.00
C GLY A 3 -5.65 17.65 -1.53
N ALA A 4 -5.29 18.18 -0.35
CA ALA A 4 -3.93 18.07 0.17
C ALA A 4 -3.55 16.63 0.56
N ASN A 5 -4.53 15.80 0.92
CA ASN A 5 -4.34 14.41 1.36
C ASN A 5 -4.76 13.38 0.30
N GLY A 6 -5.15 13.82 -0.90
CA GLY A 6 -5.67 12.95 -1.95
C GLY A 6 -6.99 12.26 -1.59
N LEU A 7 -7.72 12.80 -0.61
CA LEU A 7 -9.04 12.30 -0.22
C LEU A 7 -10.11 12.90 -1.13
N THR A 8 -11.12 12.11 -1.43
CA THR A 8 -12.33 12.53 -2.16
C THR A 8 -13.50 12.55 -1.19
N ASP A 9 -14.24 13.65 -1.17
CA ASP A 9 -15.52 13.75 -0.46
C ASP A 9 -16.62 13.11 -1.31
N ALA A 10 -17.32 12.12 -0.74
CA ALA A 10 -18.34 11.36 -1.46
C ALA A 10 -19.53 12.23 -1.89
N TRP A 11 -19.98 13.16 -1.03
CA TRP A 11 -21.05 14.08 -1.35
C TRP A 11 -20.66 15.02 -2.50
N VAL A 12 -19.48 15.62 -2.41
CA VAL A 12 -18.96 16.50 -3.49
C VAL A 12 -18.85 15.72 -4.80
N LYS A 13 -18.35 14.48 -4.74
CA LYS A 13 -18.18 13.65 -5.93
C LYS A 13 -19.50 13.30 -6.61
N LEU A 14 -20.48 12.82 -5.83
CA LEU A 14 -21.69 12.21 -6.37
C LEU A 14 -22.85 13.19 -6.52
N VAL A 15 -22.99 14.13 -5.60
CA VAL A 15 -24.11 15.07 -5.59
C VAL A 15 -23.75 16.37 -6.31
N ARG A 16 -22.50 16.82 -6.20
CA ARG A 16 -22.06 18.09 -6.79
C ARG A 16 -21.22 17.95 -8.05
N GLY A 17 -21.18 16.76 -8.64
CA GLY A 17 -20.41 16.51 -9.87
C GLY A 17 -18.90 16.74 -9.72
N GLY A 18 -18.36 16.63 -8.50
CA GLY A 18 -16.95 16.86 -8.20
C GLY A 18 -16.56 18.31 -7.92
N THR A 19 -17.52 19.25 -7.91
CA THR A 19 -17.26 20.67 -7.64
C THR A 19 -17.57 21.00 -6.18
N PRO A 20 -16.54 21.25 -5.33
CA PRO A 20 -16.78 21.61 -3.93
C PRO A 20 -17.47 22.97 -3.81
N PRO A 21 -18.16 23.26 -2.69
CA PRO A 21 -18.62 24.60 -2.37
C PRO A 21 -17.47 25.62 -2.44
N ALA A 22 -17.78 26.85 -2.84
CA ALA A 22 -16.76 27.90 -2.88
C ALA A 22 -16.26 28.21 -1.47
N LYS A 23 -14.96 28.51 -1.35
CA LYS A 23 -14.38 28.87 -0.05
C LYS A 23 -15.07 30.11 0.51
N GLY A 24 -15.64 30.00 1.71
CA GLY A 24 -16.34 31.07 2.40
C GLY A 24 -17.79 31.27 1.95
N SER A 25 -18.36 30.39 1.09
CA SER A 25 -19.80 30.36 0.85
C SER A 25 -20.52 29.80 2.08
N ASP A 26 -21.78 30.18 2.21
CA ASP A 26 -22.66 29.59 3.22
C ASP A 26 -22.83 28.08 2.97
N ALA A 27 -23.00 27.33 4.05
CA ALA A 27 -23.32 25.92 3.97
C ALA A 27 -24.70 25.69 3.34
N LEU A 28 -24.81 24.64 2.52
CA LEU A 28 -26.07 24.25 1.85
C LEU A 28 -26.96 23.42 2.77
N VAL A 29 -27.17 23.89 4.00
CA VAL A 29 -28.00 23.20 4.99
C VAL A 29 -29.49 23.28 4.63
N CYS A 30 -30.24 22.26 5.00
CA CYS A 30 -31.68 22.18 4.81
C CYS A 30 -32.41 22.11 6.13
N ASP A 31 -33.72 22.39 6.08
CA ASP A 31 -34.62 22.12 7.21
C ASP A 31 -34.72 20.61 7.45
N GLN A 32 -34.46 20.20 8.67
CA GLN A 32 -34.46 18.79 9.13
C GLN A 32 -35.74 18.43 9.90
N SER A 33 -36.72 19.34 9.98
CA SER A 33 -37.97 19.12 10.71
C SER A 33 -38.97 18.21 9.97
N GLY A 34 -38.72 17.95 8.67
CA GLY A 34 -39.55 17.09 7.84
C GLY A 34 -39.18 15.59 7.92
N PRO A 35 -40.00 14.73 7.32
CA PRO A 35 -39.73 13.28 7.32
C PRO A 35 -38.58 12.85 6.37
N THR A 36 -38.10 13.75 5.53
CA THR A 36 -37.02 13.47 4.54
C THR A 36 -36.16 14.70 4.36
N VAL A 37 -34.85 14.47 4.16
CA VAL A 37 -33.87 15.50 3.79
C VAL A 37 -33.22 15.07 2.45
N PRO A 38 -33.27 15.94 1.41
CA PRO A 38 -32.72 15.55 0.11
C PRO A 38 -31.18 15.48 0.12
N ASN A 39 -30.63 14.60 -0.73
CA ASN A 39 -29.18 14.43 -0.87
C ASN A 39 -28.41 15.70 -1.28
N THR A 40 -29.10 16.70 -1.81
CA THR A 40 -28.51 18.02 -2.18
C THR A 40 -28.13 18.87 -0.98
N CYS A 41 -28.67 18.54 0.21
CA CYS A 41 -28.36 19.25 1.44
C CYS A 41 -26.96 18.89 1.93
N GLU A 42 -26.22 19.89 2.37
CA GLU A 42 -24.94 19.66 3.01
C GLU A 42 -25.13 19.25 4.47
N VAL A 43 -24.55 18.13 4.85
CA VAL A 43 -24.54 17.65 6.24
C VAL A 43 -23.16 17.87 6.86
N VAL A 44 -23.12 17.94 8.19
CA VAL A 44 -21.87 18.13 8.95
C VAL A 44 -20.94 16.94 8.78
N ASP A 45 -21.49 15.73 8.82
CA ASP A 45 -20.75 14.48 8.71
C ASP A 45 -20.33 14.22 7.26
N LYS A 46 -19.06 13.84 7.08
CA LYS A 46 -18.46 13.65 5.76
C LYS A 46 -17.87 12.27 5.64
N ILE A 47 -18.09 11.63 4.50
CA ILE A 47 -17.41 10.38 4.14
C ILE A 47 -16.33 10.71 3.12
N LEU A 48 -15.09 10.68 3.59
CA LEU A 48 -13.91 10.91 2.78
C LEU A 48 -13.24 9.59 2.44
N TYR A 49 -12.93 9.38 1.16
CA TYR A 49 -12.33 8.12 0.72
C TYR A 49 -11.15 8.34 -0.22
N ARG A 50 -10.31 7.31 -0.30
CA ARG A 50 -9.16 7.28 -1.21
C ARG A 50 -8.87 5.82 -1.58
N GLY A 51 -8.66 5.55 -2.85
CA GLY A 51 -8.05 4.32 -3.32
C GLY A 51 -6.55 4.25 -2.98
N SER A 52 -5.89 3.25 -3.51
CA SER A 52 -4.44 3.07 -3.44
C SER A 52 -3.92 2.59 -4.79
N LYS A 53 -2.60 2.42 -4.92
CA LYS A 53 -2.02 1.82 -6.12
C LYS A 53 -2.47 0.37 -6.35
N LEU A 54 -2.90 -0.32 -5.30
CA LEU A 54 -3.37 -1.71 -5.35
C LEU A 54 -4.88 -1.84 -5.56
N VAL A 55 -5.64 -0.81 -5.16
CA VAL A 55 -7.11 -0.85 -5.15
C VAL A 55 -7.66 0.47 -5.65
N THR A 56 -8.46 0.39 -6.71
CA THR A 56 -9.33 1.48 -7.13
C THR A 56 -10.61 1.41 -6.28
N LEU A 57 -10.97 2.52 -5.63
CA LEU A 57 -12.18 2.67 -4.83
C LEU A 57 -13.01 3.79 -5.43
N ASN A 58 -14.28 3.50 -5.77
CA ASN A 58 -15.20 4.47 -6.33
C ASN A 58 -16.47 4.52 -5.50
N ALA A 59 -16.89 5.70 -5.06
CA ALA A 59 -18.21 5.89 -4.50
C ALA A 59 -19.26 5.78 -5.61
N THR A 60 -20.34 5.03 -5.36
CA THR A 60 -21.37 4.69 -6.34
C THR A 60 -22.75 5.23 -5.98
N SER A 61 -23.03 5.43 -4.70
CA SER A 61 -24.24 6.08 -4.20
C SER A 61 -23.93 6.92 -2.99
N TYR A 62 -24.74 7.95 -2.78
CA TYR A 62 -24.75 8.79 -1.57
C TYR A 62 -26.19 9.00 -1.16
N ASP A 63 -26.51 8.71 0.08
CA ASP A 63 -27.85 8.86 0.62
C ASP A 63 -27.80 9.58 1.95
N ASN A 64 -28.63 10.63 2.09
CA ASN A 64 -29.01 11.17 3.39
C ASN A 64 -30.03 10.19 3.98
N GLU A 65 -29.69 9.59 5.11
CA GLU A 65 -30.47 8.51 5.74
C GLU A 65 -31.45 9.05 6.79
N HIS A 66 -31.72 10.34 6.80
CA HIS A 66 -32.58 11.03 7.78
C HIS A 66 -33.86 10.24 8.08
N ALA A 67 -34.62 9.86 7.04
CA ALA A 67 -35.88 9.17 7.15
C ALA A 67 -35.82 7.81 7.90
N LYS A 68 -34.64 7.20 7.99
CA LYS A 68 -34.43 5.92 8.65
C LYS A 68 -34.08 6.07 10.14
N PHE A 69 -33.81 7.29 10.58
CA PHE A 69 -33.33 7.59 11.93
C PHE A 69 -34.26 8.57 12.67
N LEU A 70 -35.55 8.38 12.48
CA LEU A 70 -36.60 9.07 13.21
C LEU A 70 -37.22 8.13 14.24
N THR A 71 -37.75 8.71 15.32
CA THR A 71 -38.65 8.00 16.26
C THR A 71 -40.00 7.74 15.60
N ASP A 72 -40.87 6.94 16.23
CA ASP A 72 -42.23 6.67 15.74
C ASP A 72 -43.07 7.93 15.64
N ASP A 73 -42.79 8.97 16.43
CA ASP A 73 -43.43 10.30 16.42
C ASP A 73 -42.70 11.27 15.45
N GLY A 74 -41.75 10.82 14.66
CA GLY A 74 -41.08 11.62 13.63
C GLY A 74 -39.98 12.55 14.15
N LEU A 75 -39.50 12.38 15.38
CA LEU A 75 -38.38 13.13 15.92
C LEU A 75 -37.04 12.54 15.54
N MET A 76 -36.05 13.38 15.26
CA MET A 76 -34.69 12.93 15.00
C MET A 76 -34.08 12.23 16.20
N LEU A 77 -33.36 11.11 15.94
CA LEU A 77 -32.57 10.38 16.96
C LEU A 77 -31.24 11.05 17.27
N SER A 78 -30.80 11.97 16.45
CA SER A 78 -29.56 12.74 16.58
C SER A 78 -29.77 14.14 15.98
N ASP A 79 -28.97 15.09 16.41
CA ASP A 79 -28.90 16.45 15.82
C ASP A 79 -28.05 16.46 14.51
N HIS A 80 -27.50 15.32 14.12
CA HIS A 80 -26.82 15.10 12.84
C HIS A 80 -27.60 14.14 11.96
N ASP A 81 -27.73 14.47 10.67
CA ASP A 81 -28.27 13.54 9.68
C ASP A 81 -27.25 12.42 9.40
N PRO A 82 -27.63 11.14 9.53
CA PRO A 82 -26.81 10.04 9.11
C PRO A 82 -26.64 10.02 7.60
N VAL A 83 -25.45 9.64 7.13
CA VAL A 83 -25.17 9.52 5.69
C VAL A 83 -24.68 8.11 5.36
N GLY A 84 -25.16 7.58 4.23
CA GLY A 84 -24.77 6.31 3.65
C GLY A 84 -24.00 6.51 2.34
N VAL A 85 -22.93 5.75 2.12
CA VAL A 85 -22.21 5.74 0.83
C VAL A 85 -21.96 4.32 0.39
N GLY A 86 -22.44 4.00 -0.81
CA GLY A 86 -22.07 2.76 -1.49
C GLY A 86 -20.72 2.89 -2.20
N PHE A 87 -19.92 1.81 -2.18
CA PHE A 87 -18.64 1.78 -2.86
C PHE A 87 -18.52 0.56 -3.76
N SER A 88 -17.93 0.76 -4.95
CA SER A 88 -17.33 -0.32 -5.73
C SER A 88 -15.81 -0.28 -5.61
N TRP A 89 -15.19 -1.44 -5.68
CA TRP A 89 -13.74 -1.53 -5.67
C TRP A 89 -13.24 -2.55 -6.68
N SER A 90 -12.03 -2.35 -7.18
CA SER A 90 -11.34 -3.31 -8.03
C SER A 90 -9.85 -3.34 -7.69
N ARG A 91 -9.22 -4.51 -7.86
CA ARG A 91 -7.76 -4.61 -7.75
C ARG A 91 -7.11 -4.00 -8.99
N ASN A 92 -6.01 -3.30 -8.79
CA ASN A 92 -5.16 -2.91 -9.91
C ASN A 92 -4.49 -4.18 -10.47
N PRO A 93 -4.71 -4.51 -11.77
CA PRO A 93 -4.20 -5.73 -12.36
C PRO A 93 -2.69 -5.71 -12.61
N ASP A 94 -1.99 -4.58 -12.40
CA ASP A 94 -0.58 -4.40 -12.70
C ASP A 94 0.34 -4.58 -11.49
N PHE A 95 -0.24 -4.75 -10.30
CA PHE A 95 0.49 -4.93 -9.06
C PHE A 95 -0.02 -6.09 -8.23
N GLN A 96 0.91 -6.76 -7.57
CA GLN A 96 0.62 -7.73 -6.50
C GLN A 96 1.65 -7.57 -5.38
N LEU A 97 1.27 -7.95 -4.18
CA LEU A 97 2.20 -8.05 -3.05
C LEU A 97 2.38 -9.52 -2.66
N SER A 98 3.60 -9.88 -2.30
CA SER A 98 3.80 -11.15 -1.58
C SER A 98 3.40 -11.01 -0.13
N ASP A 99 3.20 -12.16 0.55
CA ASP A 99 3.26 -12.17 2.01
C ASP A 99 4.66 -11.78 2.46
N GLN A 100 4.74 -11.07 3.57
CA GLN A 100 5.98 -10.74 4.25
C GLN A 100 6.45 -11.89 5.13
N PHE A 101 7.77 -11.99 5.35
CA PHE A 101 8.38 -13.00 6.21
C PHE A 101 9.44 -12.37 7.11
N GLY A 102 9.44 -12.71 8.41
CA GLY A 102 10.30 -12.12 9.43
C GLY A 102 9.51 -11.62 10.64
N GLY A 103 10.19 -10.85 11.49
CA GLY A 103 9.67 -10.35 12.77
C GLY A 103 8.91 -9.03 12.70
N PRO A 104 8.21 -8.65 13.79
CA PRO A 104 7.38 -7.44 13.82
C PRO A 104 8.15 -6.16 14.18
N HIS A 105 9.45 -6.24 14.36
CA HIS A 105 10.28 -5.12 14.83
C HIS A 105 10.66 -4.16 13.70
N GLY A 106 11.34 -3.06 14.03
CA GLY A 106 11.74 -2.02 13.08
C GLY A 106 10.58 -1.18 12.55
N ASP A 107 10.92 -0.19 11.72
CA ASP A 107 9.97 0.72 11.10
C ASP A 107 9.36 0.09 9.84
N TYR A 108 8.08 0.34 9.62
CA TYR A 108 7.39 -0.13 8.43
C TYR A 108 7.82 0.64 7.18
N TYR A 109 8.02 -0.08 6.09
CA TYR A 109 8.24 0.50 4.77
C TYR A 109 7.44 -0.22 3.68
N ASN A 110 7.10 0.50 2.61
CA ASN A 110 6.43 -0.05 1.44
C ASN A 110 6.73 0.84 0.21
N ASP A 111 7.37 0.27 -0.79
CA ASP A 111 7.76 0.97 -2.01
C ASP A 111 6.62 1.13 -3.03
N ILE A 112 5.41 0.65 -2.76
CA ILE A 112 4.33 0.57 -3.75
C ILE A 112 4.08 1.91 -4.47
N ASP A 113 4.15 3.02 -3.76
CA ASP A 113 3.94 4.35 -4.35
C ASP A 113 5.11 4.81 -5.24
N ALA A 114 6.30 4.27 -4.99
CA ALA A 114 7.51 4.59 -5.73
C ALA A 114 7.74 3.71 -6.98
N VAL A 115 7.02 2.57 -7.10
CA VAL A 115 7.16 1.60 -8.20
C VAL A 115 6.15 1.88 -9.29
N PRO A 116 6.52 2.31 -10.51
CA PRO A 116 5.59 2.38 -11.65
C PRO A 116 5.12 1.00 -12.11
N ALA A 117 3.96 0.91 -12.77
CA ALA A 117 3.55 -0.30 -13.47
C ALA A 117 4.57 -0.62 -14.57
N GLY A 118 4.94 -1.91 -14.70
CA GLY A 118 5.95 -2.35 -15.66
C GLY A 118 7.38 -1.92 -15.32
N ALA A 119 7.65 -1.42 -14.10
CA ALA A 119 8.98 -1.01 -13.68
C ALA A 119 9.97 -2.17 -13.78
N SER A 120 11.11 -1.96 -14.45
CA SER A 120 12.22 -2.89 -14.50
C SER A 120 13.36 -2.43 -13.59
N ALA A 121 14.05 -3.40 -12.99
CA ALA A 121 15.26 -3.15 -12.22
C ALA A 121 16.50 -3.31 -13.11
N VAL A 122 17.55 -2.55 -12.80
CA VAL A 122 18.87 -2.64 -13.46
C VAL A 122 19.93 -3.20 -12.50
N SER A 123 19.71 -3.14 -11.19
CA SER A 123 20.58 -3.79 -10.21
C SER A 123 19.84 -4.12 -8.92
N LEU A 124 20.30 -5.17 -8.27
CA LEU A 124 19.88 -5.59 -6.94
C LEU A 124 21.12 -5.63 -6.04
N SER A 125 21.03 -5.03 -4.85
CA SER A 125 22.08 -5.07 -3.86
C SER A 125 21.58 -5.67 -2.55
N LEU A 126 22.42 -6.47 -1.92
CA LEU A 126 22.20 -7.09 -0.63
C LEU A 126 23.36 -6.71 0.29
N ARG A 127 23.05 -6.14 1.43
CA ARG A 127 24.01 -5.88 2.50
C ARG A 127 23.82 -6.92 3.56
N SER A 128 24.87 -7.65 3.89
CA SER A 128 24.79 -8.74 4.86
C SER A 128 26.13 -9.02 5.56
N GLY A 129 26.03 -9.46 6.81
CA GLY A 129 27.04 -10.14 7.58
C GLY A 129 26.50 -11.53 7.97
N SER A 130 26.29 -11.76 9.26
CA SER A 130 25.59 -12.96 9.74
C SER A 130 24.09 -12.95 9.43
N ARG A 131 23.52 -11.76 9.18
CA ARG A 131 22.09 -11.55 8.83
C ARG A 131 21.98 -10.60 7.65
N VAL A 132 20.76 -10.33 7.23
CA VAL A 132 20.48 -9.35 6.20
C VAL A 132 20.39 -7.96 6.86
N ASP A 133 21.41 -7.14 6.62
CA ASP A 133 21.49 -5.78 7.15
C ASP A 133 20.70 -4.79 6.28
N GLY A 134 20.66 -5.00 4.96
CA GLY A 134 19.94 -4.13 4.05
C GLY A 134 19.70 -4.74 2.67
N VAL A 135 18.70 -4.19 1.98
CA VAL A 135 18.36 -4.52 0.59
C VAL A 135 18.21 -3.24 -0.23
N ALA A 136 18.61 -3.28 -1.49
CA ALA A 136 18.35 -2.18 -2.41
C ALA A 136 18.06 -2.69 -3.82
N LEU A 137 17.14 -2.01 -4.51
CA LEU A 137 16.79 -2.25 -5.91
C LEU A 137 16.88 -0.92 -6.67
N THR A 138 17.68 -0.89 -7.73
CA THR A 138 17.75 0.28 -8.61
C THR A 138 16.88 0.03 -9.83
N LEU A 139 15.87 0.87 -10.02
CA LEU A 139 14.98 0.82 -11.18
C LEU A 139 15.66 1.46 -12.41
N ALA A 140 15.22 1.09 -13.61
CA ALA A 140 15.70 1.67 -14.87
C ALA A 140 15.48 3.18 -14.97
N SER A 141 14.53 3.72 -14.20
CA SER A 141 14.32 5.18 -14.05
C SER A 141 15.42 5.89 -13.26
N GLY A 142 16.37 5.16 -12.67
CA GLY A 142 17.37 5.69 -11.74
C GLY A 142 16.89 5.76 -10.27
N LYS A 143 15.62 5.47 -10.00
CA LYS A 143 15.12 5.43 -8.62
C LYS A 143 15.76 4.27 -7.85
N VAL A 144 16.31 4.56 -6.68
CA VAL A 144 16.84 3.55 -5.76
C VAL A 144 15.84 3.35 -4.62
N LEU A 145 15.44 2.11 -4.42
CA LEU A 145 14.60 1.64 -3.31
C LEU A 145 15.53 0.92 -2.33
N THR A 146 15.72 1.48 -1.13
CA THR A 146 16.72 0.96 -0.17
C THR A 146 16.13 0.93 1.24
N HIS A 147 16.38 -0.18 1.95
CA HIS A 147 15.88 -0.41 3.30
C HIS A 147 16.91 -1.16 4.14
N GLY A 148 16.86 -0.95 5.46
CA GLY A 148 17.77 -1.54 6.44
C GLY A 148 18.90 -0.60 6.83
N GLY A 149 19.92 -1.16 7.47
CA GLY A 149 21.05 -0.41 8.02
C GLY A 149 22.33 -0.50 7.20
N ALA A 150 23.41 -0.01 7.78
CA ALA A 150 24.73 0.08 7.15
C ALA A 150 25.68 -1.06 7.55
N GLY A 151 25.21 -2.07 8.29
CA GLY A 151 26.00 -3.23 8.70
C GLY A 151 26.43 -4.13 7.53
N GLY A 152 27.31 -5.10 7.81
CA GLY A 152 27.74 -6.10 6.84
C GLY A 152 28.45 -5.55 5.60
N THR A 153 28.60 -6.41 4.60
CA THR A 153 29.24 -6.11 3.31
C THR A 153 28.17 -6.04 2.21
N VAL A 154 28.34 -5.12 1.28
CA VAL A 154 27.46 -5.00 0.10
C VAL A 154 27.90 -5.96 -1.00
N SER A 155 26.96 -6.73 -1.51
CA SER A 155 27.08 -7.48 -2.76
C SER A 155 26.03 -6.98 -3.74
N THR A 156 26.40 -6.83 -5.00
CA THR A 156 25.50 -6.28 -6.03
C THR A 156 25.44 -7.21 -7.24
N LEU A 157 24.24 -7.45 -7.74
CA LEU A 157 23.97 -8.13 -8.99
C LEU A 157 23.44 -7.09 -10.00
N THR A 158 24.28 -6.73 -10.97
CA THR A 158 23.82 -5.94 -12.13
C THR A 158 23.05 -6.85 -13.08
N LEU A 159 21.84 -6.44 -13.43
CA LEU A 159 20.95 -7.18 -14.32
C LEU A 159 21.26 -6.83 -15.77
N GLY A 160 21.31 -7.85 -16.62
CA GLY A 160 21.51 -7.71 -18.06
C GLY A 160 20.22 -7.28 -18.78
N SER A 161 20.34 -7.06 -20.10
CA SER A 161 19.17 -6.76 -20.93
C SER A 161 18.17 -7.94 -20.89
N GLY A 162 16.90 -7.65 -20.56
CA GLY A 162 15.87 -8.67 -20.42
C GLY A 162 15.97 -9.55 -19.17
N GLU A 163 16.95 -9.29 -18.30
CA GLU A 163 17.08 -9.99 -17.03
C GLU A 163 16.28 -9.30 -15.92
N TYR A 164 15.62 -10.08 -15.09
CA TYR A 164 14.77 -9.59 -14.00
C TYR A 164 14.72 -10.59 -12.85
N VAL A 165 14.42 -10.10 -11.64
CA VAL A 165 14.33 -10.93 -10.45
C VAL A 165 12.97 -11.63 -10.41
N THR A 166 12.96 -12.96 -10.33
CA THR A 166 11.76 -13.79 -10.35
C THR A 166 11.36 -14.29 -8.98
N SER A 167 12.33 -14.51 -8.08
CA SER A 167 12.04 -15.06 -6.77
C SER A 167 13.08 -14.67 -5.74
N ALA A 168 12.68 -14.81 -4.47
CA ALA A 168 13.57 -14.70 -3.34
C ALA A 168 13.25 -15.77 -2.29
N GLN A 169 14.27 -16.49 -1.84
CA GLN A 169 14.21 -17.30 -0.63
C GLN A 169 14.65 -16.45 0.55
N LEU A 170 13.86 -16.44 1.62
CA LEU A 170 14.12 -15.74 2.87
C LEU A 170 14.16 -16.75 3.99
N CYS A 171 15.17 -16.66 4.87
CA CYS A 171 15.24 -17.43 6.09
C CYS A 171 15.24 -16.50 7.30
N GLN A 172 14.48 -16.84 8.34
CA GLN A 172 14.41 -16.08 9.58
C GLN A 172 15.05 -16.84 10.75
N GLY A 173 15.39 -16.11 11.78
CA GLY A 173 15.94 -16.64 13.02
C GLY A 173 15.81 -15.65 14.16
N GLN A 174 16.35 -16.01 15.33
CA GLN A 174 16.30 -15.19 16.53
C GLN A 174 17.64 -14.51 16.80
N LYS A 175 17.61 -13.22 17.06
CA LYS A 175 18.73 -12.45 17.62
C LYS A 175 18.25 -11.66 18.83
N ASP A 176 18.82 -11.94 19.98
CA ASP A 176 18.46 -11.28 21.24
C ASP A 176 16.95 -11.35 21.54
N GLY A 177 16.33 -12.51 21.26
CA GLY A 177 14.89 -12.72 21.42
C GLY A 177 14.01 -12.08 20.33
N LEU A 178 14.59 -11.44 19.33
CA LEU A 178 13.89 -10.77 18.24
C LEU A 178 14.05 -11.53 16.92
N THR A 179 12.94 -11.80 16.25
CA THR A 179 12.95 -12.41 14.92
C THR A 179 13.49 -11.43 13.87
N ARG A 180 14.44 -11.88 13.05
CA ARG A 180 15.10 -11.14 11.97
C ARG A 180 15.16 -11.96 10.69
N VAL A 181 15.37 -11.31 9.54
CA VAL A 181 15.74 -11.98 8.31
C VAL A 181 17.24 -12.34 8.37
N PHE A 182 17.54 -13.63 8.49
CA PHE A 182 18.90 -14.14 8.63
C PHE A 182 19.59 -14.33 7.29
N SER A 183 18.88 -14.76 6.27
CA SER A 183 19.43 -14.79 4.92
C SER A 183 18.38 -14.45 3.86
N ALA A 184 18.87 -13.98 2.72
CA ALA A 184 18.09 -13.79 1.51
C ALA A 184 18.88 -14.30 0.31
N LYS A 185 18.19 -15.01 -0.61
CA LYS A 185 18.73 -15.43 -1.90
C LYS A 185 17.74 -15.06 -3.00
N PHE A 186 18.10 -14.08 -3.80
CA PHE A 186 17.34 -13.67 -4.97
C PHE A 186 17.77 -14.45 -6.21
N THR A 187 16.83 -14.77 -7.08
CA THR A 187 17.09 -15.51 -8.33
C THR A 187 16.46 -14.78 -9.50
N THR A 188 17.18 -14.73 -10.63
CA THR A 188 16.70 -14.10 -11.87
C THR A 188 16.11 -15.13 -12.83
N ASN A 189 15.42 -14.65 -13.87
CA ASN A 189 14.90 -15.47 -14.96
C ASN A 189 16.00 -16.19 -15.76
N LEU A 190 17.26 -15.75 -15.67
CA LEU A 190 18.42 -16.39 -16.28
C LEU A 190 19.14 -17.35 -15.34
N GLY A 191 18.60 -17.62 -14.16
CA GLY A 191 19.17 -18.53 -13.16
C GLY A 191 20.35 -17.95 -12.38
N ARG A 192 20.70 -16.67 -12.59
CA ARG A 192 21.71 -15.99 -11.75
C ARG A 192 21.11 -15.69 -10.38
N SER A 193 21.96 -15.62 -9.37
CA SER A 193 21.48 -15.34 -8.00
C SER A 193 22.42 -14.40 -7.25
N LEU A 194 21.83 -13.68 -6.29
CA LEU A 194 22.52 -12.91 -5.26
C LEU A 194 22.04 -13.42 -3.91
N SER A 195 22.95 -13.77 -3.03
CA SER A 195 22.63 -14.28 -1.69
C SER A 195 23.53 -13.67 -0.63
N GLY A 196 23.04 -13.62 0.61
CA GLY A 196 23.79 -13.15 1.76
C GLY A 196 23.10 -13.50 3.07
N GLY A 197 23.88 -13.41 4.17
CA GLY A 197 23.46 -13.82 5.50
C GLY A 197 23.66 -15.32 5.75
N THR A 198 23.16 -15.82 6.88
CA THR A 198 23.28 -17.22 7.31
C THR A 198 21.95 -17.93 7.15
N THR A 199 21.90 -18.98 6.36
CA THR A 199 20.71 -19.82 6.17
C THR A 199 20.35 -20.52 7.49
N THR A 200 19.06 -20.53 7.80
CA THR A 200 18.47 -21.23 8.95
C THR A 200 17.56 -22.36 8.45
N SER A 201 16.92 -23.09 9.38
CA SER A 201 15.92 -24.10 9.03
C SER A 201 14.54 -23.54 8.73
N ASP A 202 14.26 -22.28 9.08
CA ASP A 202 12.95 -21.63 8.88
C ASP A 202 13.02 -20.69 7.68
N CYS A 203 12.64 -21.20 6.52
CA CYS A 203 12.78 -20.51 5.25
C CYS A 203 11.49 -20.59 4.41
N VAL A 204 11.25 -19.53 3.65
CA VAL A 204 10.17 -19.49 2.63
C VAL A 204 10.74 -19.00 1.32
N THR A 205 10.11 -19.41 0.21
CA THR A 205 10.37 -18.82 -1.11
C THR A 205 9.17 -18.05 -1.57
N ARG A 206 9.39 -16.83 -2.02
CA ARG A 206 8.39 -15.96 -2.65
C ARG A 206 8.72 -15.84 -4.12
N THR A 207 7.80 -16.25 -4.99
CA THR A 207 8.00 -16.26 -6.45
C THR A 207 6.98 -15.33 -7.10
N ALA A 208 7.46 -14.47 -7.98
CA ALA A 208 6.60 -13.64 -8.80
C ALA A 208 5.77 -14.53 -9.75
N PRO A 209 4.49 -14.23 -10.00
CA PRO A 209 3.69 -14.96 -10.98
C PRO A 209 4.35 -14.99 -12.38
N SER A 210 3.97 -15.93 -13.21
CA SER A 210 4.47 -15.99 -14.60
C SER A 210 4.17 -14.68 -15.34
N GLY A 211 5.17 -14.12 -16.03
CA GLY A 211 5.08 -12.80 -16.68
C GLY A 211 5.26 -11.59 -15.74
N TRP A 212 5.63 -11.83 -14.46
CA TRP A 212 5.85 -10.80 -13.46
C TRP A 212 7.29 -10.80 -12.95
N GLN A 213 7.66 -9.73 -12.26
CA GLN A 213 8.97 -9.54 -11.66
C GLN A 213 8.87 -8.91 -10.27
N ILE A 214 9.90 -9.08 -9.45
CA ILE A 214 10.10 -8.30 -8.23
C ILE A 214 10.58 -6.90 -8.65
N ALA A 215 9.82 -5.88 -8.26
CA ALA A 215 10.08 -4.48 -8.61
C ALA A 215 10.20 -3.55 -7.41
N GLY A 216 10.01 -4.05 -6.19
CA GLY A 216 10.13 -3.27 -4.96
C GLY A 216 9.98 -4.14 -3.73
N PHE A 217 10.09 -3.50 -2.59
CA PHE A 217 10.07 -4.13 -1.28
C PHE A 217 8.97 -3.58 -0.39
N GLN A 218 8.55 -4.40 0.55
CA GLN A 218 7.72 -4.01 1.68
C GLN A 218 8.17 -4.79 2.93
N GLY A 219 8.01 -4.21 4.10
CA GLY A 219 8.40 -4.91 5.30
C GLY A 219 8.67 -4.01 6.49
N ARG A 220 9.62 -4.44 7.30
CA ARG A 220 10.09 -3.70 8.45
C ARG A 220 11.61 -3.77 8.54
N ALA A 221 12.23 -2.66 8.92
CA ALA A 221 13.68 -2.57 9.07
C ALA A 221 14.06 -1.49 10.09
N GLY A 222 15.20 -1.69 10.71
CA GLY A 222 15.91 -0.68 11.50
C GLY A 222 17.38 -0.73 11.12
N GLY A 223 18.25 -1.14 12.04
CA GLY A 223 19.66 -1.43 11.73
C GLY A 223 19.90 -2.70 10.90
N GLU A 224 18.86 -3.53 10.75
CA GLU A 224 18.82 -4.78 9.99
C GLU A 224 17.45 -4.94 9.34
N ILE A 225 17.27 -5.93 8.46
CA ILE A 225 15.96 -6.28 7.91
C ILE A 225 15.24 -7.18 8.91
N ASP A 226 14.17 -6.68 9.48
CA ASP A 226 13.31 -7.41 10.41
C ASP A 226 12.30 -8.30 9.69
N LYS A 227 11.70 -7.76 8.63
CA LYS A 227 10.68 -8.42 7.83
C LYS A 227 10.80 -7.97 6.38
N LEU A 228 10.64 -8.89 5.44
CA LEU A 228 10.75 -8.62 4.01
C LEU A 228 9.63 -9.29 3.23
N GLY A 229 9.08 -8.57 2.30
CA GLY A 229 8.15 -9.01 1.27
C GLY A 229 8.37 -8.18 0.00
N PHE A 230 7.69 -8.54 -1.05
CA PHE A 230 7.97 -8.04 -2.39
C PHE A 230 6.75 -7.40 -3.03
N ILE A 231 7.02 -6.42 -3.86
CA ILE A 231 6.07 -5.82 -4.79
C ILE A 231 6.37 -6.42 -6.15
N TYR A 232 5.35 -7.05 -6.72
CA TYR A 232 5.40 -7.59 -8.06
C TYR A 232 4.71 -6.64 -9.03
N THR A 233 5.28 -6.49 -10.23
CA THR A 233 4.63 -5.82 -11.37
C THR A 233 4.76 -6.67 -12.62
N LYS A 234 3.80 -6.51 -13.55
CA LYS A 234 3.87 -7.13 -14.88
C LYS A 234 5.09 -6.61 -15.65
N ARG A 235 5.56 -7.43 -16.57
CA ARG A 235 6.63 -7.11 -17.52
C ARG A 235 6.05 -6.53 -18.78
#